data_c6c2991da44bbfbe83db61bd1ecca610
#
_entry.id   c6c2991da44bbfbe83db61bd1ecca610
#
_cell.length_a   1.000
_cell.length_b   1.000
_cell.length_c   1.000
_cell.angle_alpha   90.00
_cell.angle_beta   90.00
_cell.angle_gamma   90.00
#
_symmetry.space_group_name_H-M   'P 1'
#
loop_
_entity.id
_entity.type
_entity.pdbx_description
1 polymer ?
#
loop_
_entity_poly.entity_id
_entity_poly.type
_entity_poly.pdbx_seq_one_letter_code
_entity_poly.pdbx_strand_id
1 'polypeptide(L)'
;MVPLSVLDLVPVRAGATARDALQEAVDLAQHTERLGYLRYWFAEHHGMASIASSSPEILIEHIASATTRLRVGSGGIMLPNHSPLRVAEAFHTLAALHPGRIDLGLGRAPGTDPATSRALRPFDGEQFPELLRELLALSRRTFPADHPFGSVRVVPSDVPLPPIWVLGSSGAMAAFAGSLGLGYSFARHFSPNPPQPAIRAYRQSFVPSEQFPTSHVILGVSVICAPTEEEAEYHAASTDLAWVRLHRREFTPLPSPEEALAYQYSPQERVIVDANRQRHFIGTPFKVASTIRNLVNDTGADEIMVTSMMYGRDARFRAYELLANEWGLQSDQGSSIR
;
A
#
# COMPACT_ATOMS: atom_id res chain seq x y z
N MET A 1 -14.92 -14.95 -4.89
CA MET A 1 -13.85 -14.52 -3.94
C MET A 1 -13.48 -13.09 -4.28
N VAL A 2 -13.12 -12.27 -3.29
CA VAL A 2 -12.66 -10.90 -3.56
C VAL A 2 -11.28 -10.90 -4.23
N PRO A 3 -10.95 -9.88 -5.05
CA PRO A 3 -9.63 -9.74 -5.66
C PRO A 3 -8.50 -9.64 -4.63
N LEU A 4 -7.31 -10.11 -5.03
CA LEU A 4 -6.06 -9.84 -4.32
C LEU A 4 -5.25 -8.78 -5.05
N SER A 5 -4.61 -7.91 -4.29
CA SER A 5 -3.72 -6.85 -4.75
C SER A 5 -2.43 -6.82 -3.93
N VAL A 6 -1.42 -6.10 -4.38
CA VAL A 6 -0.11 -6.01 -3.74
C VAL A 6 0.13 -4.58 -3.23
N LEU A 7 0.63 -4.45 -1.99
CA LEU A 7 1.25 -3.24 -1.47
C LEU A 7 2.75 -3.50 -1.30
N ASP A 8 3.56 -2.81 -2.07
CA ASP A 8 5.00 -2.93 -1.99
C ASP A 8 5.65 -1.73 -1.30
N LEU A 9 6.48 -2.01 -0.33
CA LEU A 9 7.33 -1.04 0.35
C LEU A 9 8.74 -1.01 -0.26
N VAL A 10 9.02 -1.88 -1.22
CA VAL A 10 10.34 -2.08 -1.83
C VAL A 10 11.42 -2.32 -0.77
N PRO A 11 11.32 -3.45 -0.02
CA PRO A 11 12.22 -3.70 1.11
C PRO A 11 13.66 -3.89 0.66
N VAL A 12 14.56 -3.17 1.31
CA VAL A 12 16.01 -3.33 1.15
C VAL A 12 16.51 -4.29 2.22
N ARG A 13 16.97 -5.48 1.83
CA ARG A 13 17.49 -6.48 2.75
C ARG A 13 18.97 -6.26 3.04
N ALA A 14 19.45 -6.71 4.19
CA ALA A 14 20.87 -6.74 4.51
C ALA A 14 21.64 -7.50 3.41
N GLY A 15 22.75 -6.94 2.97
CA GLY A 15 23.55 -7.50 1.87
C GLY A 15 23.08 -7.16 0.45
N ALA A 16 21.96 -6.43 0.28
CA ALA A 16 21.49 -5.93 -1.00
C ALA A 16 21.51 -4.40 -1.05
N THR A 17 21.46 -3.86 -2.25
CA THR A 17 21.37 -2.41 -2.51
C THR A 17 19.92 -1.98 -2.75
N ALA A 18 19.65 -0.66 -2.65
CA ALA A 18 18.36 -0.11 -3.06
C ALA A 18 18.07 -0.37 -4.56
N ARG A 19 19.12 -0.41 -5.40
CA ARG A 19 18.98 -0.75 -6.83
C ARG A 19 18.46 -2.19 -6.99
N ASP A 20 18.98 -3.14 -6.22
CA ASP A 20 18.50 -4.53 -6.25
C ASP A 20 17.04 -4.61 -5.84
N ALA A 21 16.65 -3.91 -4.77
CA ALA A 21 15.27 -3.86 -4.30
C ALA A 21 14.31 -3.25 -5.33
N LEU A 22 14.71 -2.18 -6.01
CA LEU A 22 13.94 -1.55 -7.08
C LEU A 22 13.76 -2.48 -8.29
N GLN A 23 14.81 -3.21 -8.67
CA GLN A 23 14.70 -4.21 -9.75
C GLN A 23 13.81 -5.38 -9.34
N GLU A 24 13.92 -5.86 -8.09
CA GLU A 24 13.02 -6.88 -7.55
C GLU A 24 11.55 -6.46 -7.57
N ALA A 25 11.25 -5.16 -7.35
CA ALA A 25 9.89 -4.65 -7.43
C ALA A 25 9.30 -4.77 -8.86
N VAL A 26 10.12 -4.52 -9.90
CA VAL A 26 9.72 -4.74 -11.30
C VAL A 26 9.41 -6.21 -11.56
N ASP A 27 10.34 -7.08 -11.18
CA ASP A 27 10.20 -8.52 -11.39
C ASP A 27 8.97 -9.07 -10.63
N LEU A 28 8.72 -8.58 -9.39
CA LEU A 28 7.58 -8.98 -8.59
C LEU A 28 6.26 -8.48 -9.19
N ALA A 29 6.21 -7.25 -9.69
CA ALA A 29 5.01 -6.72 -10.33
C ALA A 29 4.63 -7.55 -11.57
N GLN A 30 5.60 -7.87 -12.42
CA GLN A 30 5.39 -8.76 -13.57
C GLN A 30 4.98 -10.17 -13.14
N HIS A 31 5.55 -10.69 -12.05
CA HIS A 31 5.20 -11.99 -11.51
C HIS A 31 3.76 -12.02 -11.00
N THR A 32 3.37 -11.02 -10.20
CA THR A 32 2.01 -10.93 -9.64
C THR A 32 0.97 -10.62 -10.72
N GLU A 33 1.31 -9.89 -11.78
CA GLU A 33 0.46 -9.74 -12.97
C GLU A 33 0.13 -11.11 -13.61
N ARG A 34 1.14 -11.98 -13.80
CA ARG A 34 0.94 -13.32 -14.35
C ARG A 34 0.09 -14.21 -13.44
N LEU A 35 0.19 -14.01 -12.13
CA LEU A 35 -0.61 -14.73 -11.13
C LEU A 35 -2.05 -14.25 -11.02
N GLY A 36 -2.43 -13.13 -11.67
CA GLY A 36 -3.78 -12.60 -11.66
C GLY A 36 -4.11 -11.66 -10.50
N TYR A 37 -3.10 -11.07 -9.85
CA TYR A 37 -3.34 -9.97 -8.92
C TYR A 37 -3.90 -8.75 -9.67
N LEU A 38 -4.80 -8.01 -9.00
CA LEU A 38 -5.52 -6.89 -9.63
C LEU A 38 -4.71 -5.59 -9.66
N ARG A 39 -4.02 -5.26 -8.54
CA ARG A 39 -3.29 -3.99 -8.36
C ARG A 39 -1.91 -4.21 -7.77
N TYR A 40 -1.04 -3.24 -8.02
CA TYR A 40 0.27 -3.12 -7.40
C TYR A 40 0.49 -1.68 -6.96
N TRP A 41 0.47 -1.43 -5.65
CA TRP A 41 0.62 -0.11 -5.09
C TRP A 41 1.95 0.04 -4.35
N PHE A 42 2.50 1.25 -4.39
CA PHE A 42 3.68 1.62 -3.63
C PHE A 42 3.34 2.49 -2.44
N ALA A 43 3.88 2.15 -1.27
CA ALA A 43 3.86 3.03 -0.11
C ALA A 43 4.88 4.18 -0.27
N GLU A 44 4.68 5.31 0.40
CA GLU A 44 5.65 6.40 0.50
C GLU A 44 6.31 6.40 1.87
N HIS A 45 7.62 6.17 1.91
CA HIS A 45 8.42 6.25 3.13
C HIS A 45 9.75 6.96 2.85
N HIS A 46 10.20 7.77 3.80
CA HIS A 46 11.41 8.56 3.67
C HIS A 46 12.36 8.30 4.85
N GLY A 47 13.68 8.45 4.60
CA GLY A 47 14.72 8.34 5.63
C GLY A 47 14.91 6.95 6.23
N MET A 48 14.39 5.88 5.59
CA MET A 48 14.49 4.50 6.07
C MET A 48 15.39 3.66 5.16
N ALA A 49 16.53 3.19 5.67
CA ALA A 49 17.45 2.36 4.89
C ALA A 49 16.88 0.99 4.49
N SER A 50 15.83 0.55 5.18
CA SER A 50 15.10 -0.71 4.89
C SER A 50 14.07 -0.62 3.77
N ILE A 51 13.79 0.59 3.24
CA ILE A 51 12.70 0.84 2.28
C ILE A 51 13.20 1.76 1.17
N ALA A 52 13.06 1.33 -0.09
CA ALA A 52 13.48 2.12 -1.25
C ALA A 52 12.31 2.90 -1.91
N SER A 53 11.10 2.79 -1.39
CA SER A 53 9.89 3.42 -1.94
C SER A 53 9.69 4.84 -1.39
N SER A 54 10.51 5.81 -1.85
CA SER A 54 10.42 7.22 -1.44
C SER A 54 9.76 8.13 -2.48
N SER A 55 9.57 7.68 -3.70
CA SER A 55 8.98 8.44 -4.81
C SER A 55 8.01 7.56 -5.58
N PRO A 56 6.80 7.31 -5.01
CA PRO A 56 5.82 6.40 -5.60
C PRO A 56 5.46 6.74 -7.04
N GLU A 57 5.33 8.01 -7.41
CA GLU A 57 4.95 8.43 -8.76
C GLU A 57 5.97 7.99 -9.83
N ILE A 58 7.26 7.95 -9.49
CA ILE A 58 8.32 7.45 -10.39
C ILE A 58 8.23 5.92 -10.52
N LEU A 59 8.00 5.23 -9.40
CA LEU A 59 7.86 3.77 -9.38
C LEU A 59 6.58 3.32 -10.11
N ILE A 60 5.49 4.06 -9.95
CA ILE A 60 4.22 3.81 -10.67
C ILE A 60 4.44 3.87 -12.17
N GLU A 61 5.09 4.91 -12.68
CA GLU A 61 5.41 5.01 -14.11
C GLU A 61 6.22 3.82 -14.58
N HIS A 62 7.32 3.53 -13.86
CA HIS A 62 8.23 2.46 -14.23
C HIS A 62 7.57 1.08 -14.27
N ILE A 63 6.73 0.76 -13.28
CA ILE A 63 5.98 -0.52 -13.26
C ILE A 63 4.86 -0.54 -14.28
N ALA A 64 4.13 0.57 -14.46
CA ALA A 64 3.06 0.63 -15.46
C ALA A 64 3.59 0.44 -16.88
N SER A 65 4.80 0.94 -17.18
CA SER A 65 5.51 0.69 -18.44
C SER A 65 6.03 -0.76 -18.57
N ALA A 66 6.33 -1.43 -17.45
CA ALA A 66 6.85 -2.81 -17.44
C ALA A 66 5.74 -3.88 -17.40
N THR A 67 4.48 -3.50 -17.24
CA THR A 67 3.30 -4.37 -17.13
C THR A 67 2.22 -3.97 -18.13
N THR A 68 1.21 -4.81 -18.35
CA THR A 68 0.21 -4.57 -19.41
C THR A 68 -1.22 -4.43 -18.90
N ARG A 69 -1.60 -5.12 -17.83
CA ARG A 69 -2.98 -5.20 -17.29
C ARG A 69 -3.09 -4.74 -15.84
N LEU A 70 -2.01 -4.93 -15.08
CA LEU A 70 -1.95 -4.61 -13.67
C LEU A 70 -2.29 -3.14 -13.45
N ARG A 71 -3.23 -2.84 -12.55
CA ARG A 71 -3.43 -1.47 -12.11
C ARG A 71 -2.28 -1.09 -11.20
N VAL A 72 -1.73 0.09 -11.37
CA VAL A 72 -0.58 0.56 -10.59
C VAL A 72 -0.94 1.85 -9.87
N GLY A 73 -0.51 2.00 -8.63
CA GLY A 73 -0.89 3.19 -7.87
C GLY A 73 -0.05 3.43 -6.62
N SER A 74 -0.46 4.45 -5.87
CA SER A 74 0.13 4.75 -4.56
C SER A 74 -0.71 4.18 -3.41
N GLY A 75 -0.03 3.66 -2.43
CA GLY A 75 -0.65 3.12 -1.23
C GLY A 75 0.00 3.63 0.08
N GLY A 76 0.18 5.01 0.16
CA GLY A 76 -0.26 6.15 -0.66
C GLY A 76 0.75 7.29 -0.70
N ILE A 77 0.44 8.28 -1.51
CA ILE A 77 1.09 9.58 -1.41
C ILE A 77 0.72 10.20 -0.06
N MET A 78 1.71 10.60 0.70
CA MET A 78 1.50 11.30 1.98
C MET A 78 1.20 12.77 1.68
N LEU A 79 -0.05 13.09 1.36
CA LEU A 79 -0.46 14.38 0.80
C LEU A 79 0.04 15.60 1.62
N PRO A 80 0.12 15.57 2.97
CA PRO A 80 0.69 16.69 3.73
C PRO A 80 2.16 17.01 3.43
N ASN A 81 2.91 16.07 2.85
CA ASN A 81 4.29 16.31 2.42
C ASN A 81 4.39 17.03 1.06
N HIS A 82 3.29 17.16 0.32
CA HIS A 82 3.28 17.58 -1.08
C HIS A 82 2.39 18.80 -1.32
N SER A 83 2.61 19.48 -2.45
CA SER A 83 1.67 20.45 -3.00
C SER A 83 0.54 19.71 -3.72
N PRO A 84 -0.76 20.01 -3.42
CA PRO A 84 -1.89 19.41 -4.12
C PRO A 84 -1.82 19.58 -5.65
N LEU A 85 -1.35 20.72 -6.15
CA LEU A 85 -1.15 20.95 -7.59
C LEU A 85 -0.14 19.95 -8.18
N ARG A 86 1.02 19.76 -7.52
CA ARG A 86 2.05 18.82 -8.03
C ARG A 86 1.55 17.37 -8.04
N VAL A 87 0.80 16.97 -7.03
CA VAL A 87 0.20 15.62 -6.99
C VAL A 87 -0.84 15.48 -8.10
N ALA A 88 -1.71 16.48 -8.29
CA ALA A 88 -2.68 16.47 -9.38
C ALA A 88 -2.00 16.34 -10.74
N GLU A 89 -1.00 17.18 -11.06
CA GLU A 89 -0.27 17.13 -12.33
C GLU A 89 0.45 15.79 -12.56
N ALA A 90 1.09 15.24 -11.53
CA ALA A 90 1.76 13.95 -11.65
C ALA A 90 0.77 12.83 -11.99
N PHE A 91 -0.39 12.78 -11.32
CA PHE A 91 -1.36 11.72 -11.54
C PHE A 91 -2.24 11.92 -12.79
N HIS A 92 -2.45 13.15 -13.24
CA HIS A 92 -2.99 13.42 -14.58
C HIS A 92 -2.02 12.94 -15.67
N THR A 93 -0.72 13.19 -15.49
CA THR A 93 0.32 12.72 -16.42
C THR A 93 0.37 11.19 -16.48
N LEU A 94 0.39 10.53 -15.31
CA LEU A 94 0.36 9.07 -15.23
C LEU A 94 -0.89 8.47 -15.87
N ALA A 95 -2.07 9.07 -15.64
CA ALA A 95 -3.32 8.63 -16.25
C ALA A 95 -3.35 8.83 -17.78
N ALA A 96 -2.70 9.89 -18.28
CA ALA A 96 -2.54 10.11 -19.71
C ALA A 96 -1.62 9.07 -20.37
N LEU A 97 -0.50 8.72 -19.70
CA LEU A 97 0.45 7.72 -20.18
C LEU A 97 -0.11 6.29 -20.11
N HIS A 98 -0.91 5.97 -19.08
CA HIS A 98 -1.43 4.64 -18.80
C HIS A 98 -2.95 4.65 -18.56
N PRO A 99 -3.78 4.91 -19.61
CA PRO A 99 -5.23 5.05 -19.46
C PRO A 99 -5.89 3.87 -18.77
N GLY A 100 -6.71 4.16 -17.76
CA GLY A 100 -7.50 3.16 -17.03
C GLY A 100 -6.71 2.29 -16.04
N ARG A 101 -5.38 2.46 -15.92
CA ARG A 101 -4.53 1.59 -15.10
C ARG A 101 -3.98 2.24 -13.82
N ILE A 102 -4.16 3.53 -13.63
CA ILE A 102 -3.57 4.25 -12.50
C ILE A 102 -4.59 4.37 -11.36
N ASP A 103 -4.09 4.32 -10.12
CA ASP A 103 -4.83 4.61 -8.87
C ASP A 103 -4.07 5.65 -8.05
N LEU A 104 -4.80 6.61 -7.45
CA LEU A 104 -4.23 7.60 -6.54
C LEU A 104 -4.68 7.30 -5.10
N GLY A 105 -3.86 6.60 -4.35
CA GLY A 105 -4.04 6.44 -2.91
C GLY A 105 -3.38 7.57 -2.14
N LEU A 106 -4.09 8.16 -1.17
CA LEU A 106 -3.67 9.31 -0.40
C LEU A 106 -3.67 9.02 1.10
N GLY A 107 -2.56 9.30 1.77
CA GLY A 107 -2.37 9.13 3.21
C GLY A 107 -2.18 10.45 3.94
N ARG A 108 -2.50 10.43 5.25
CA ARG A 108 -2.38 11.58 6.15
C ARG A 108 -1.06 11.59 6.94
N ALA A 109 -0.47 10.42 7.15
CA ALA A 109 0.72 10.27 7.98
C ALA A 109 1.96 10.91 7.34
N PRO A 110 3.02 11.24 8.11
CA PRO A 110 4.25 11.79 7.53
C PRO A 110 5.06 10.75 6.72
N GLY A 111 4.84 9.45 6.92
CA GLY A 111 5.61 8.38 6.25
C GLY A 111 7.07 8.30 6.69
N THR A 112 7.46 8.96 7.79
CA THR A 112 8.85 9.07 8.24
C THR A 112 8.98 9.53 9.70
N ASP A 113 10.22 9.69 10.16
CA ASP A 113 10.57 10.29 11.45
C ASP A 113 10.44 11.84 11.45
N PRO A 114 10.39 12.48 12.65
CA PRO A 114 10.18 13.93 12.74
C PRO A 114 11.30 14.79 12.12
N ALA A 115 12.54 14.32 12.05
CA ALA A 115 13.64 15.09 11.46
C ALA A 115 13.53 15.10 9.93
N THR A 116 13.33 13.93 9.34
CA THR A 116 13.10 13.75 7.91
C THR A 116 11.81 14.47 7.45
N SER A 117 10.74 14.39 8.24
CA SER A 117 9.49 15.11 7.97
C SER A 117 9.70 16.62 7.85
N ARG A 118 10.51 17.22 8.74
CA ARG A 118 10.86 18.65 8.64
C ARG A 118 11.70 18.99 7.40
N ALA A 119 12.49 18.05 6.92
CA ALA A 119 13.30 18.26 5.70
C ALA A 119 12.44 18.21 4.42
N LEU A 120 11.31 17.49 4.44
CA LEU A 120 10.36 17.47 3.32
C LEU A 120 9.59 18.80 3.23
N ARG A 121 8.83 19.12 4.28
CA ARG A 121 8.15 20.41 4.50
C ARG A 121 7.62 20.45 5.94
N PRO A 122 7.23 21.63 6.47
CA PRO A 122 6.48 21.71 7.72
C PRO A 122 5.22 20.83 7.65
N PHE A 123 5.19 19.77 8.46
CA PHE A 123 4.14 18.75 8.41
C PHE A 123 3.00 19.11 9.36
N ASP A 124 1.77 19.10 8.83
CA ASP A 124 0.53 19.16 9.60
C ASP A 124 -0.50 18.19 9.01
N GLY A 125 -0.66 17.03 9.65
CA GLY A 125 -1.61 16.01 9.21
C GLY A 125 -3.07 16.41 9.34
N GLU A 126 -3.39 17.43 10.16
CA GLU A 126 -4.77 17.91 10.31
C GLU A 126 -5.23 18.70 9.08
N GLN A 127 -4.31 19.22 8.28
CA GLN A 127 -4.61 19.88 7.00
C GLN A 127 -5.02 18.89 5.88
N PHE A 128 -4.90 17.57 6.08
CA PHE A 128 -5.20 16.58 5.03
C PHE A 128 -6.58 16.76 4.38
N PRO A 129 -7.69 17.02 5.11
CA PRO A 129 -8.99 17.22 4.49
C PRO A 129 -9.04 18.45 3.57
N GLU A 130 -8.35 19.53 3.93
CA GLU A 130 -8.27 20.77 3.14
C GLU A 130 -7.41 20.58 1.90
N LEU A 131 -6.24 19.96 2.06
CA LEU A 131 -5.35 19.63 0.94
C LEU A 131 -6.03 18.69 -0.09
N LEU A 132 -6.83 17.72 0.39
CA LEU A 132 -7.60 16.84 -0.50
C LEU A 132 -8.70 17.61 -1.25
N ARG A 133 -9.44 18.50 -0.56
CA ARG A 133 -10.43 19.36 -1.24
C ARG A 133 -9.76 20.27 -2.26
N GLU A 134 -8.60 20.86 -1.94
CA GLU A 134 -7.82 21.68 -2.86
C GLU A 134 -7.40 20.88 -4.10
N LEU A 135 -6.85 19.67 -3.92
CA LEU A 135 -6.48 18.77 -5.01
C LEU A 135 -7.68 18.48 -5.93
N LEU A 136 -8.82 18.15 -5.35
CA LEU A 136 -10.06 17.91 -6.11
C LEU A 136 -10.53 19.17 -6.85
N ALA A 137 -10.51 20.33 -6.17
CA ALA A 137 -10.95 21.59 -6.77
C ALA A 137 -10.04 22.05 -7.90
N LEU A 138 -8.72 21.90 -7.78
CA LEU A 138 -7.75 22.16 -8.84
C LEU A 138 -8.03 21.27 -10.07
N SER A 139 -8.15 19.98 -9.86
CA SER A 139 -8.35 19.01 -10.94
C SER A 139 -9.70 19.18 -11.64
N ARG A 140 -10.78 19.42 -10.87
CA ARG A 140 -12.15 19.60 -11.40
C ARG A 140 -12.44 21.03 -11.84
N ARG A 141 -11.50 21.97 -11.59
CA ARG A 141 -11.64 23.39 -11.90
C ARG A 141 -12.89 24.01 -11.25
N THR A 142 -13.11 23.70 -9.97
CA THR A 142 -14.30 24.13 -9.22
C THR A 142 -14.05 25.31 -8.28
N PHE A 143 -12.85 25.91 -8.28
CA PHE A 143 -12.63 27.15 -7.55
C PHE A 143 -13.42 28.32 -8.18
N PRO A 144 -14.02 29.19 -7.36
CA PRO A 144 -14.60 30.46 -7.83
C PRO A 144 -13.58 31.29 -8.59
N ALA A 145 -14.06 32.14 -9.53
CA ALA A 145 -13.18 32.93 -10.38
C ALA A 145 -12.32 33.97 -9.59
N ASP A 146 -12.81 34.42 -8.44
CA ASP A 146 -12.13 35.34 -7.52
C ASP A 146 -11.22 34.62 -6.51
N HIS A 147 -11.22 33.28 -6.50
CA HIS A 147 -10.32 32.52 -5.63
C HIS A 147 -8.86 32.66 -6.10
N PRO A 148 -7.85 32.75 -5.21
CA PRO A 148 -6.43 32.83 -5.60
C PRO A 148 -5.97 31.78 -6.61
N PHE A 149 -6.58 30.60 -6.60
CA PHE A 149 -6.30 29.50 -7.53
C PHE A 149 -7.33 29.39 -8.67
N GLY A 150 -8.27 30.30 -8.82
CA GLY A 150 -9.32 30.23 -9.87
C GLY A 150 -8.78 30.19 -11.30
N SER A 151 -7.61 30.80 -11.55
CA SER A 151 -6.93 30.79 -12.84
C SER A 151 -5.92 29.65 -13.02
N VAL A 152 -5.61 28.90 -11.96
CA VAL A 152 -4.62 27.79 -12.01
C VAL A 152 -5.15 26.63 -12.85
N ARG A 153 -4.30 26.08 -13.69
CA ARG A 153 -4.61 24.94 -14.56
C ARG A 153 -3.73 23.77 -14.21
N VAL A 154 -4.32 22.61 -13.94
CA VAL A 154 -3.60 21.34 -13.89
C VAL A 154 -3.29 20.89 -15.33
N VAL A 155 -2.08 20.45 -15.59
CA VAL A 155 -1.62 20.00 -16.90
C VAL A 155 -1.06 18.58 -16.78
N PRO A 156 -1.48 17.64 -17.69
CA PRO A 156 -2.45 17.76 -18.78
C PRO A 156 -3.90 17.95 -18.26
N SER A 157 -4.72 18.74 -18.95
CA SER A 157 -6.06 19.13 -18.51
C SER A 157 -7.20 18.40 -19.19
N ASP A 158 -6.89 17.57 -20.16
CA ASP A 158 -7.81 16.78 -20.99
C ASP A 158 -7.99 15.32 -20.51
N VAL A 159 -7.31 14.96 -19.42
CA VAL A 159 -7.40 13.64 -18.77
C VAL A 159 -7.93 13.83 -17.35
N PRO A 160 -8.91 13.04 -16.87
CA PRO A 160 -9.37 13.13 -15.49
C PRO A 160 -8.36 12.53 -14.52
N LEU A 161 -8.44 12.92 -13.24
CA LEU A 161 -7.74 12.20 -12.18
C LEU A 161 -8.15 10.71 -12.18
N PRO A 162 -7.18 9.82 -11.93
CA PRO A 162 -7.51 8.40 -11.73
C PRO A 162 -8.37 8.21 -10.46
N PRO A 163 -8.94 7.00 -10.24
CA PRO A 163 -9.67 6.69 -9.02
C PRO A 163 -8.87 7.02 -7.77
N ILE A 164 -9.50 7.76 -6.86
CA ILE A 164 -8.86 8.23 -5.62
C ILE A 164 -9.27 7.33 -4.45
N TRP A 165 -8.28 6.96 -3.66
CA TRP A 165 -8.42 6.14 -2.46
C TRP A 165 -7.87 6.88 -1.25
N VAL A 166 -8.67 6.99 -0.19
CA VAL A 166 -8.21 7.53 1.09
C VAL A 166 -7.71 6.37 1.95
N LEU A 167 -6.46 6.46 2.38
CA LEU A 167 -5.87 5.48 3.27
C LEU A 167 -6.04 5.92 4.73
N GLY A 168 -6.39 4.97 5.59
CA GLY A 168 -6.55 5.27 7.00
C GLY A 168 -6.65 4.04 7.87
N SER A 169 -6.62 4.28 9.18
CA SER A 169 -6.80 3.28 10.23
C SER A 169 -7.80 3.75 11.30
N SER A 170 -8.61 4.78 10.99
CA SER A 170 -9.59 5.36 11.91
C SER A 170 -10.91 5.69 11.24
N GLY A 171 -12.00 5.75 12.04
CA GLY A 171 -13.35 6.02 11.53
C GLY A 171 -13.55 7.41 10.94
N ALA A 172 -12.82 8.44 11.43
CA ALA A 172 -12.95 9.81 10.94
C ALA A 172 -12.55 9.93 9.46
N MET A 173 -11.40 9.36 9.09
CA MET A 173 -10.95 9.35 7.68
C MET A 173 -11.83 8.47 6.80
N ALA A 174 -12.36 7.40 7.34
CA ALA A 174 -13.30 6.53 6.66
C ALA A 174 -14.61 7.28 6.30
N ALA A 175 -15.24 7.95 7.27
CA ALA A 175 -16.43 8.76 7.04
C ALA A 175 -16.18 9.90 6.05
N PHE A 176 -15.02 10.56 6.14
CA PHE A 176 -14.61 11.62 5.23
C PHE A 176 -14.47 11.10 3.78
N ALA A 177 -13.79 9.97 3.58
CA ALA A 177 -13.70 9.32 2.26
C ALA A 177 -15.09 9.00 1.68
N GLY A 178 -15.97 8.44 2.50
CA GLY A 178 -17.34 8.11 2.11
C GLY A 178 -18.16 9.33 1.68
N SER A 179 -18.08 10.43 2.45
CA SER A 179 -18.82 11.67 2.13
C SER A 179 -18.38 12.34 0.83
N LEU A 180 -17.16 12.05 0.36
CA LEU A 180 -16.62 12.54 -0.92
C LEU A 180 -16.84 11.54 -2.08
N GLY A 181 -17.43 10.38 -1.84
CA GLY A 181 -17.62 9.33 -2.84
C GLY A 181 -16.30 8.74 -3.34
N LEU A 182 -15.28 8.64 -2.49
CA LEU A 182 -13.96 8.09 -2.80
C LEU A 182 -13.84 6.64 -2.31
N GLY A 183 -12.88 5.88 -2.86
CA GLY A 183 -12.52 4.58 -2.33
C GLY A 183 -11.85 4.69 -0.95
N TYR A 184 -11.93 3.64 -0.15
CA TYR A 184 -11.31 3.58 1.17
C TYR A 184 -10.41 2.37 1.33
N SER A 185 -9.19 2.59 1.83
CA SER A 185 -8.24 1.51 2.14
C SER A 185 -7.88 1.54 3.62
N PHE A 186 -8.22 0.45 4.34
CA PHE A 186 -7.88 0.31 5.75
C PHE A 186 -6.56 -0.46 5.93
N ALA A 187 -5.61 0.15 6.59
CA ALA A 187 -4.27 -0.40 6.80
C ALA A 187 -4.19 -1.32 8.03
N ARG A 188 -4.82 -2.51 7.98
CA ARG A 188 -4.82 -3.47 9.09
C ARG A 188 -3.42 -4.01 9.40
N HIS A 189 -2.56 -4.10 8.40
CA HIS A 189 -1.19 -4.63 8.53
C HIS A 189 -0.33 -3.87 9.57
N PHE A 190 -0.69 -2.64 9.95
CA PHE A 190 -0.02 -1.93 11.04
C PHE A 190 -0.98 -1.32 12.08
N SER A 191 -2.28 -1.24 11.79
CA SER A 191 -3.25 -0.66 12.71
C SER A 191 -3.47 -1.57 13.93
N PRO A 192 -3.45 -1.03 15.16
CA PRO A 192 -3.87 -1.76 16.35
C PRO A 192 -5.40 -1.87 16.46
N ASN A 193 -6.15 -1.08 15.68
CA ASN A 193 -7.60 -1.01 15.76
C ASN A 193 -8.27 -2.06 14.86
N PRO A 194 -9.42 -2.62 15.26
CA PRO A 194 -10.20 -3.48 14.38
C PRO A 194 -10.78 -2.67 13.20
N PRO A 195 -10.85 -3.25 11.98
CA PRO A 195 -11.30 -2.54 10.78
C PRO A 195 -12.82 -2.27 10.74
N GLN A 196 -13.63 -3.09 11.41
CA GLN A 196 -15.10 -3.06 11.29
C GLN A 196 -15.73 -1.69 11.62
N PRO A 197 -15.34 -0.96 12.69
CA PRO A 197 -15.92 0.36 12.95
C PRO A 197 -15.63 1.37 11.85
N ALA A 198 -14.42 1.37 11.30
CA ALA A 198 -14.03 2.28 10.21
C ALA A 198 -14.77 1.94 8.91
N ILE A 199 -14.87 0.67 8.56
CA ILE A 199 -15.61 0.20 7.38
C ILE A 199 -17.10 0.57 7.47
N ARG A 200 -17.72 0.40 8.65
CA ARG A 200 -19.11 0.83 8.86
C ARG A 200 -19.26 2.34 8.70
N ALA A 201 -18.38 3.13 9.30
CA ALA A 201 -18.41 4.59 9.18
C ALA A 201 -18.27 5.05 7.71
N TYR A 202 -17.38 4.41 6.95
CA TYR A 202 -17.23 4.65 5.52
C TYR A 202 -18.52 4.37 4.75
N ARG A 203 -19.09 3.17 4.91
CA ARG A 203 -20.28 2.77 4.17
C ARG A 203 -21.53 3.58 4.53
N GLN A 204 -21.70 3.95 5.81
CA GLN A 204 -22.81 4.78 6.27
C GLN A 204 -22.77 6.21 5.73
N SER A 205 -21.58 6.75 5.48
CA SER A 205 -21.41 8.11 4.94
C SER A 205 -21.19 8.13 3.43
N PHE A 206 -21.15 6.98 2.76
CA PHE A 206 -20.80 6.90 1.35
C PHE A 206 -21.87 7.55 0.45
N VAL A 207 -21.39 8.46 -0.39
CA VAL A 207 -22.17 9.11 -1.45
C VAL A 207 -21.67 8.60 -2.80
N PRO A 208 -22.51 8.00 -3.64
CA PRO A 208 -22.10 7.54 -4.96
C PRO A 208 -21.44 8.65 -5.81
N SER A 209 -20.40 8.30 -6.53
CA SER A 209 -19.69 9.18 -7.45
C SER A 209 -19.49 8.51 -8.82
N GLU A 210 -19.03 9.28 -9.81
CA GLU A 210 -18.68 8.73 -11.12
C GLU A 210 -17.58 7.67 -11.03
N GLN A 211 -16.57 7.89 -10.18
CA GLN A 211 -15.46 6.95 -9.98
C GLN A 211 -15.86 5.72 -9.16
N PHE A 212 -16.79 5.89 -8.22
CA PHE A 212 -17.29 4.83 -7.35
C PHE A 212 -18.82 4.87 -7.27
N PRO A 213 -19.52 4.14 -8.14
CA PRO A 213 -20.99 4.02 -8.09
C PRO A 213 -21.49 3.32 -6.81
N THR A 214 -20.64 2.48 -6.22
CA THR A 214 -20.86 1.80 -4.94
C THR A 214 -19.64 1.95 -4.04
N SER A 215 -19.84 1.82 -2.72
CA SER A 215 -18.73 1.84 -1.78
C SER A 215 -17.74 0.71 -2.08
N HIS A 216 -16.44 0.98 -1.99
CA HIS A 216 -15.40 -0.03 -2.20
C HIS A 216 -14.31 0.08 -1.13
N VAL A 217 -14.10 -1.00 -0.42
CA VAL A 217 -13.14 -1.10 0.69
C VAL A 217 -12.02 -2.06 0.33
N ILE A 218 -10.79 -1.53 0.31
CA ILE A 218 -9.56 -2.35 0.29
C ILE A 218 -9.10 -2.57 1.73
N LEU A 219 -8.76 -3.81 2.08
CA LEU A 219 -8.22 -4.14 3.40
C LEU A 219 -6.76 -4.60 3.26
N GLY A 220 -5.83 -3.77 3.76
CA GLY A 220 -4.39 -4.07 3.74
C GLY A 220 -4.02 -5.08 4.82
N VAL A 221 -3.38 -6.19 4.43
CA VAL A 221 -2.93 -7.27 5.31
C VAL A 221 -1.45 -7.57 5.11
N SER A 222 -0.76 -8.00 6.16
CA SER A 222 0.61 -8.48 6.09
C SER A 222 0.64 -10.01 6.10
N VAL A 223 1.37 -10.60 5.17
CA VAL A 223 1.42 -12.04 4.93
C VAL A 223 2.86 -12.54 4.90
N ILE A 224 3.10 -13.64 5.61
CA ILE A 224 4.30 -14.46 5.53
C ILE A 224 3.82 -15.89 5.25
N CYS A 225 3.86 -16.28 3.99
CA CYS A 225 3.32 -17.54 3.51
C CYS A 225 4.45 -18.43 2.99
N ALA A 226 4.54 -19.66 3.50
CA ALA A 226 5.54 -20.64 3.10
C ALA A 226 4.93 -22.04 3.00
N PRO A 227 5.60 -23.01 2.36
CA PRO A 227 5.08 -24.37 2.22
C PRO A 227 4.77 -25.08 3.53
N THR A 228 5.54 -24.79 4.60
CA THR A 228 5.34 -25.35 5.94
C THR A 228 5.25 -24.26 7.01
N GLU A 229 4.72 -24.60 8.19
CA GLU A 229 4.66 -23.68 9.34
C GLU A 229 6.08 -23.30 9.81
N GLU A 230 7.01 -24.27 9.82
CA GLU A 230 8.40 -24.06 10.23
C GLU A 230 9.11 -23.06 9.33
N GLU A 231 8.91 -23.18 8.02
CA GLU A 231 9.49 -22.25 7.05
C GLU A 231 8.86 -20.85 7.16
N ALA A 232 7.56 -20.77 7.40
CA ALA A 232 6.88 -19.48 7.63
C ALA A 232 7.40 -18.80 8.90
N GLU A 233 7.58 -19.56 10.00
CA GLU A 233 8.14 -19.04 11.26
C GLU A 233 9.60 -18.60 11.08
N TYR A 234 10.40 -19.35 10.33
CA TYR A 234 11.76 -18.96 9.99
C TYR A 234 11.80 -17.60 9.27
N HIS A 235 10.95 -17.39 8.27
CA HIS A 235 10.89 -16.11 7.57
C HIS A 235 10.30 -14.97 8.41
N ALA A 236 9.39 -15.28 9.34
CA ALA A 236 8.79 -14.29 10.24
C ALA A 236 9.82 -13.66 11.19
N ALA A 237 10.87 -14.40 11.54
CA ALA A 237 11.92 -13.89 12.43
C ALA A 237 12.55 -12.58 11.92
N SER A 238 12.78 -12.43 10.61
CA SER A 238 13.29 -11.19 10.01
C SER A 238 12.39 -9.99 10.31
N THR A 239 11.09 -10.16 10.21
CA THR A 239 10.10 -9.11 10.48
C THR A 239 10.05 -8.77 11.96
N ASP A 240 10.19 -9.76 12.84
CA ASP A 240 10.22 -9.56 14.29
C ASP A 240 11.38 -8.66 14.72
N LEU A 241 12.60 -8.97 14.24
CA LEU A 241 13.77 -8.17 14.56
C LEU A 241 13.70 -6.76 13.91
N ALA A 242 13.19 -6.67 12.68
CA ALA A 242 12.99 -5.38 12.02
C ALA A 242 12.03 -4.48 12.81
N TRP A 243 10.94 -5.02 13.37
CA TRP A 243 10.02 -4.27 14.23
C TRP A 243 10.66 -3.80 15.52
N VAL A 244 11.45 -4.63 16.18
CA VAL A 244 12.19 -4.23 17.39
C VAL A 244 13.14 -3.09 17.07
N ARG A 245 13.90 -3.19 15.98
CA ARG A 245 14.80 -2.12 15.51
C ARG A 245 14.05 -0.83 15.19
N LEU A 246 12.90 -0.93 14.51
CA LEU A 246 12.06 0.23 14.21
C LEU A 246 11.60 0.95 15.49
N HIS A 247 11.18 0.22 16.52
CA HIS A 247 10.81 0.79 17.82
C HIS A 247 11.98 1.47 18.52
N ARG A 248 13.19 0.99 18.30
CA ARG A 248 14.45 1.60 18.80
C ARG A 248 14.94 2.74 17.91
N ARG A 249 14.22 3.06 16.81
CA ARG A 249 14.61 4.04 15.80
C ARG A 249 15.90 3.67 15.08
N GLU A 250 16.18 2.40 14.96
CA GLU A 250 17.31 1.84 14.20
C GLU A 250 16.82 1.49 12.78
N PHE A 251 16.97 2.42 11.86
CA PHE A 251 16.50 2.26 10.46
C PHE A 251 17.53 1.50 9.61
N THR A 252 17.79 0.25 9.98
CA THR A 252 18.70 -0.64 9.27
C THR A 252 17.98 -1.41 8.17
N PRO A 253 18.69 -1.95 7.15
CA PRO A 253 18.11 -2.88 6.20
C PRO A 253 17.43 -4.07 6.88
N LEU A 254 16.52 -4.73 6.17
CA LEU A 254 15.79 -5.90 6.68
C LEU A 254 16.80 -7.01 7.06
N PRO A 255 16.83 -7.47 8.32
CA PRO A 255 17.79 -8.50 8.77
C PRO A 255 17.47 -9.86 8.16
N SER A 256 18.48 -10.73 8.06
CA SER A 256 18.24 -12.11 7.63
C SER A 256 17.55 -12.91 8.74
N PRO A 257 16.85 -14.02 8.38
CA PRO A 257 16.27 -14.92 9.38
C PRO A 257 17.32 -15.46 10.38
N GLU A 258 18.52 -15.77 9.91
CA GLU A 258 19.61 -16.29 10.77
C GLU A 258 20.06 -15.24 11.80
N GLU A 259 20.23 -14.00 11.36
CA GLU A 259 20.54 -12.87 12.26
C GLU A 259 19.44 -12.69 13.30
N ALA A 260 18.20 -12.74 12.87
CA ALA A 260 17.04 -12.56 13.75
C ALA A 260 16.87 -13.70 14.76
N LEU A 261 17.10 -14.94 14.35
CA LEU A 261 17.05 -16.11 15.23
C LEU A 261 18.20 -16.16 16.24
N ALA A 262 19.35 -15.61 15.87
CA ALA A 262 20.50 -15.50 16.79
C ALA A 262 20.36 -14.35 17.80
N TYR A 263 19.42 -13.40 17.56
CA TYR A 263 19.23 -12.23 18.41
C TYR A 263 18.58 -12.58 19.75
N GLN A 264 19.13 -12.07 20.85
CA GLN A 264 18.63 -12.32 22.20
C GLN A 264 17.64 -11.22 22.60
N TYR A 265 16.36 -11.47 22.40
CA TYR A 265 15.29 -10.53 22.75
C TYR A 265 15.19 -10.35 24.29
N SER A 266 15.19 -9.10 24.74
CA SER A 266 14.80 -8.77 26.11
C SER A 266 13.30 -9.05 26.35
N PRO A 267 12.84 -9.11 27.61
CA PRO A 267 11.40 -9.26 27.89
C PRO A 267 10.53 -8.17 27.26
N GLN A 268 11.00 -6.92 27.24
CA GLN A 268 10.29 -5.79 26.64
C GLN A 268 10.21 -5.93 25.11
N GLU A 269 11.27 -6.37 24.48
CA GLU A 269 11.28 -6.60 23.01
C GLU A 269 10.37 -7.76 22.61
N ARG A 270 10.24 -8.80 23.43
CA ARG A 270 9.28 -9.89 23.19
C ARG A 270 7.84 -9.39 23.18
N VAL A 271 7.47 -8.45 24.04
CA VAL A 271 6.15 -7.81 24.02
C VAL A 271 5.92 -7.08 22.68
N ILE A 272 6.94 -6.42 22.13
CA ILE A 272 6.86 -5.77 20.82
C ILE A 272 6.65 -6.81 19.73
N VAL A 273 7.42 -7.89 19.74
CA VAL A 273 7.30 -9.00 18.78
C VAL A 273 5.91 -9.61 18.82
N ASP A 274 5.40 -9.97 20.01
CA ASP A 274 4.10 -10.61 20.18
C ASP A 274 2.96 -9.70 19.70
N ALA A 275 3.01 -8.41 20.03
CA ALA A 275 2.03 -7.43 19.56
C ALA A 275 2.08 -7.23 18.04
N ASN A 276 3.26 -7.32 17.43
CA ASN A 276 3.42 -7.22 15.99
C ASN A 276 2.88 -8.46 15.28
N ARG A 277 3.20 -9.66 15.79
CA ARG A 277 2.77 -10.95 15.20
C ARG A 277 1.26 -11.08 15.08
N GLN A 278 0.47 -10.47 15.99
CA GLN A 278 -1.00 -10.41 15.90
C GLN A 278 -1.51 -9.70 14.62
N ARG A 279 -0.68 -8.91 13.96
CA ARG A 279 -1.02 -8.18 12.73
C ARG A 279 -0.64 -8.93 11.47
N HIS A 280 0.19 -9.98 11.58
CA HIS A 280 0.68 -10.77 10.45
C HIS A 280 -0.09 -12.07 10.32
N PHE A 281 -0.32 -12.48 9.09
CA PHE A 281 -0.82 -13.81 8.76
C PHE A 281 0.37 -14.69 8.37
N ILE A 282 0.78 -15.54 9.31
CA ILE A 282 1.98 -16.39 9.20
C ILE A 282 1.54 -17.84 9.13
N GLY A 283 2.06 -18.59 8.15
CA GLY A 283 1.83 -20.01 8.04
C GLY A 283 1.73 -20.54 6.61
N THR A 284 1.15 -21.73 6.51
CA THR A 284 0.90 -22.39 5.24
C THR A 284 -0.12 -21.66 4.37
N PRO A 285 -0.16 -21.90 3.05
CA PRO A 285 -1.14 -21.28 2.14
C PRO A 285 -2.57 -21.45 2.61
N PHE A 286 -2.95 -22.67 3.02
CA PHE A 286 -4.28 -22.96 3.54
C PHE A 286 -4.64 -22.14 4.77
N LYS A 287 -3.74 -22.08 5.76
CA LYS A 287 -3.94 -21.30 7.00
C LYS A 287 -4.09 -19.82 6.71
N VAL A 288 -3.17 -19.25 5.93
CA VAL A 288 -3.19 -17.83 5.56
C VAL A 288 -4.46 -17.49 4.79
N ALA A 289 -4.78 -18.22 3.74
CA ALA A 289 -5.97 -17.97 2.93
C ALA A 289 -7.26 -18.13 3.74
N SER A 290 -7.36 -19.14 4.61
CA SER A 290 -8.53 -19.34 5.47
C SER A 290 -8.71 -18.17 6.43
N THR A 291 -7.62 -17.67 7.05
CA THR A 291 -7.67 -16.53 7.94
C THR A 291 -8.11 -15.25 7.20
N ILE A 292 -7.60 -15.03 5.99
CA ILE A 292 -8.03 -13.88 5.16
C ILE A 292 -9.50 -14.02 4.76
N ARG A 293 -9.98 -15.21 4.37
CA ARG A 293 -11.40 -15.44 4.04
C ARG A 293 -12.32 -15.14 5.22
N ASN A 294 -11.95 -15.54 6.44
CA ASN A 294 -12.69 -15.21 7.65
C ASN A 294 -12.73 -13.69 7.87
N LEU A 295 -11.59 -13.02 7.71
CA LEU A 295 -11.52 -11.56 7.82
C LEU A 295 -12.39 -10.85 6.77
N VAL A 296 -12.43 -11.33 5.53
CA VAL A 296 -13.32 -10.82 4.49
C VAL A 296 -14.79 -10.99 4.89
N ASN A 297 -15.18 -12.16 5.39
CA ASN A 297 -16.54 -12.42 5.84
C ASN A 297 -16.94 -11.52 7.02
N ASP A 298 -16.04 -11.29 7.97
CA ASP A 298 -16.29 -10.48 9.17
C ASP A 298 -16.37 -8.98 8.89
N THR A 299 -15.66 -8.52 7.85
CA THR A 299 -15.55 -7.09 7.50
C THR A 299 -16.38 -6.70 6.30
N GLY A 300 -16.67 -7.66 5.43
CA GLY A 300 -17.25 -7.42 4.12
C GLY A 300 -16.32 -6.61 3.21
N ALA A 301 -14.99 -6.69 3.37
CA ALA A 301 -14.05 -6.01 2.48
C ALA A 301 -14.26 -6.47 1.02
N ASP A 302 -14.14 -5.52 0.09
CA ASP A 302 -14.36 -5.77 -1.32
C ASP A 302 -13.08 -6.24 -2.05
N GLU A 303 -11.92 -5.98 -1.44
CA GLU A 303 -10.60 -6.32 -1.97
C GLU A 303 -9.58 -6.50 -0.83
N ILE A 304 -8.63 -7.41 -1.00
CA ILE A 304 -7.51 -7.61 -0.08
C ILE A 304 -6.21 -7.16 -0.72
N MET A 305 -5.49 -6.28 -0.03
CA MET A 305 -4.17 -5.80 -0.45
C MET A 305 -3.09 -6.39 0.45
N VAL A 306 -2.24 -7.22 -0.14
CA VAL A 306 -1.22 -8.01 0.55
C VAL A 306 0.10 -7.29 0.53
N THR A 307 0.73 -7.12 1.70
CA THR A 307 2.16 -6.78 1.80
C THR A 307 2.93 -7.96 2.38
N SER A 308 4.15 -8.16 1.90
CA SER A 308 5.05 -9.21 2.41
C SER A 308 6.46 -8.67 2.52
N MET A 309 6.99 -8.65 3.75
CA MET A 309 8.34 -8.15 4.10
C MET A 309 9.29 -9.33 4.34
N MET A 310 9.24 -10.36 3.49
CA MET A 310 10.17 -11.50 3.59
C MET A 310 11.57 -11.12 3.08
N TYR A 311 12.59 -11.58 3.79
CA TYR A 311 14.00 -11.26 3.49
C TYR A 311 14.46 -11.80 2.14
N GLY A 312 14.16 -13.06 1.84
CA GLY A 312 14.61 -13.73 0.61
C GLY A 312 13.75 -13.34 -0.60
N ARG A 313 14.39 -12.94 -1.71
CA ARG A 313 13.70 -12.66 -2.98
C ARG A 313 12.81 -13.83 -3.40
N ASP A 314 13.38 -15.01 -3.52
CA ASP A 314 12.65 -16.19 -4.01
C ASP A 314 11.55 -16.63 -3.04
N ALA A 315 11.80 -16.55 -1.73
CA ALA A 315 10.79 -16.82 -0.71
C ALA A 315 9.61 -15.82 -0.79
N ARG A 316 9.91 -14.53 -1.01
CA ARG A 316 8.89 -13.49 -1.20
C ARG A 316 8.04 -13.74 -2.45
N PHE A 317 8.64 -14.07 -3.57
CA PHE A 317 7.93 -14.40 -4.81
C PHE A 317 7.08 -15.65 -4.63
N ARG A 318 7.65 -16.68 -4.01
CA ARG A 318 6.96 -17.93 -3.71
C ARG A 318 5.76 -17.73 -2.80
N ALA A 319 5.83 -16.81 -1.83
CA ALA A 319 4.71 -16.48 -0.94
C ALA A 319 3.50 -15.93 -1.71
N TYR A 320 3.72 -15.03 -2.68
CA TYR A 320 2.65 -14.53 -3.55
C TYR A 320 2.08 -15.62 -4.46
N GLU A 321 2.93 -16.49 -5.00
CA GLU A 321 2.50 -17.62 -5.82
C GLU A 321 1.65 -18.63 -5.01
N LEU A 322 2.12 -19.03 -3.84
CA LEU A 322 1.41 -19.94 -2.95
C LEU A 322 0.03 -19.39 -2.55
N LEU A 323 -0.01 -18.10 -2.19
CA LEU A 323 -1.27 -17.45 -1.85
C LEU A 323 -2.22 -17.36 -3.05
N ALA A 324 -1.72 -16.99 -4.23
CA ALA A 324 -2.52 -16.91 -5.46
C ALA A 324 -3.16 -18.25 -5.82
N ASN A 325 -2.38 -19.33 -5.76
CA ASN A 325 -2.83 -20.69 -6.04
C ASN A 325 -3.92 -21.14 -5.05
N GLU A 326 -3.69 -20.94 -3.74
CA GLU A 326 -4.65 -21.31 -2.69
C GLU A 326 -5.91 -20.42 -2.72
N TRP A 327 -5.76 -19.17 -3.15
CA TRP A 327 -6.88 -18.25 -3.33
C TRP A 327 -7.71 -18.57 -4.58
N GLY A 328 -7.12 -19.28 -5.55
CA GLY A 328 -7.74 -19.62 -6.83
C GLY A 328 -7.74 -18.46 -7.81
N LEU A 329 -6.71 -17.61 -7.79
CA LEU A 329 -6.52 -16.62 -8.85
C LEU A 329 -6.27 -17.34 -10.18
N GLN A 330 -6.85 -16.83 -11.26
CA GLN A 330 -6.61 -17.37 -12.60
C GLN A 330 -5.28 -16.83 -13.10
N SER A 331 -4.26 -17.68 -13.10
CA SER A 331 -3.03 -17.37 -13.81
C SER A 331 -3.31 -17.36 -15.32
N ASP A 332 -2.84 -16.32 -16.01
CA ASP A 332 -2.75 -16.36 -17.46
C ASP A 332 -1.70 -17.40 -17.85
N GLN A 333 -2.12 -18.64 -18.01
CA GLN A 333 -1.39 -19.58 -18.83
C GLN A 333 -1.57 -19.07 -20.26
N GLY A 334 -0.51 -18.45 -20.77
CA GLY A 334 -0.51 -17.79 -22.06
C GLY A 334 -1.39 -18.49 -23.08
N SER A 335 -2.37 -17.78 -23.60
CA SER A 335 -2.94 -18.14 -24.90
C SER A 335 -1.78 -18.08 -25.87
N SER A 336 -1.18 -19.22 -26.15
CA SER A 336 -0.26 -19.40 -27.26
C SER A 336 -0.99 -18.86 -28.49
N ILE A 337 -0.59 -17.68 -28.91
CA ILE A 337 -0.93 -17.16 -30.22
C ILE A 337 -0.33 -18.19 -31.20
N ARG A 338 -1.20 -18.99 -31.79
CA ARG A 338 -0.91 -19.72 -33.01
C ARG A 338 -1.02 -18.78 -34.19
#